data_f83fa8d15a034a91a7232596603fda65
#
_entry.id   f83fa8d15a034a91a7232596603fda65
#
_cell.length_a   1.000
_cell.length_b   1.000
_cell.length_c   1.000
_cell.angle_alpha   90.00
_cell.angle_beta   90.00
_cell.angle_gamma   90.00
#
_symmetry.space_group_name_H-M   'P 1'
#
loop_
_entity.id
_entity.type
_entity.pdbx_description
1 polymer ?
#
loop_
_entity_poly.entity_id
_entity_poly.type
_entity_poly.pdbx_seq_one_letter_code
_entity_poly.pdbx_strand_id
1 'polypeptide(L)'
;MLSKHLELNKKPLYFKLNDSFTLIFNDTPNLSSTFAFKLVKMNLNLTRPICFFDLETTGINVAHDRIVEISVLKVFPNGKEEKHTWLVNPTIPIPAETTAVHGIKDEDVADKPTFKELAIEINNLIKDSDLAGYNSNRFDIPLLAEEMLRADVDFDMKNRHAVDVQTIFHKMEQRTLTAALKFYCDQNLDDAHSAEADTIATYEVLKAQLDRYEDLENNMKSLAEFSARKRFADFAGFIAFNKEGEEIFSFGKHKGKKVEDVLENEPGYFGWIQNADFPLYTKKVLTAIKLRKLNTKLF
;
A
#
# COMPACT_ATOMS: atom_id res chain seq x y z
N MET A 1 37.97 36.78 -19.47
CA MET A 1 37.19 35.82 -20.30
C MET A 1 36.62 34.77 -19.38
N LEU A 2 35.35 34.89 -19.06
CA LEU A 2 34.60 33.99 -18.17
C LEU A 2 33.94 32.89 -19.04
N SER A 3 34.39 31.64 -18.91
CA SER A 3 33.63 30.48 -19.42
C SER A 3 32.68 29.99 -18.34
N LYS A 4 31.41 30.32 -18.47
CA LYS A 4 30.33 29.69 -17.74
C LYS A 4 30.13 28.29 -18.30
N HIS A 5 30.47 27.25 -17.54
CA HIS A 5 29.93 25.92 -17.76
C HIS A 5 28.45 25.90 -17.30
N LEU A 6 27.57 25.88 -18.27
CA LEU A 6 26.19 25.46 -18.06
C LEU A 6 26.19 23.90 -17.99
N GLU A 7 26.07 23.36 -16.82
CA GLU A 7 25.62 21.96 -16.65
C GLU A 7 24.11 21.90 -16.97
N LEU A 8 23.82 21.47 -18.18
CA LEU A 8 22.45 21.13 -18.58
C LEU A 8 22.05 19.81 -17.90
N ASN A 9 21.06 19.89 -17.03
CA ASN A 9 20.34 18.74 -16.47
C ASN A 9 19.87 17.83 -17.61
N LYS A 10 20.58 16.74 -17.84
CA LYS A 10 20.32 15.79 -18.92
C LYS A 10 19.17 14.85 -18.51
N LYS A 11 17.93 15.28 -18.73
CA LYS A 11 16.80 14.34 -18.70
C LYS A 11 16.83 13.49 -19.96
N PRO A 12 16.59 12.17 -19.90
CA PRO A 12 16.50 11.34 -21.09
C PRO A 12 15.39 11.84 -22.00
N LEU A 13 15.68 11.95 -23.30
CA LEU A 13 14.70 12.31 -24.32
C LEU A 13 13.97 11.03 -24.75
N TYR A 14 12.63 11.08 -24.69
CA TYR A 14 11.75 9.98 -25.10
C TYR A 14 11.14 10.30 -26.46
N PHE A 15 11.34 9.42 -27.44
CA PHE A 15 10.65 9.49 -28.72
C PHE A 15 9.78 8.24 -28.90
N LYS A 16 8.48 8.44 -29.03
CA LYS A 16 7.51 7.38 -29.31
C LYS A 16 7.46 7.18 -30.83
N LEU A 17 7.90 6.02 -31.33
CA LEU A 17 7.89 5.69 -32.76
C LEU A 17 6.55 5.09 -33.21
N ASN A 18 5.91 4.32 -32.34
CA ASN A 18 4.54 3.79 -32.48
C ASN A 18 4.08 3.27 -31.11
N ASP A 19 2.89 2.69 -31.02
CA ASP A 19 2.31 2.23 -29.75
C ASP A 19 3.10 1.09 -29.07
N SER A 20 4.08 0.50 -29.75
CA SER A 20 4.88 -0.62 -29.23
C SER A 20 6.35 -0.30 -29.00
N PHE A 21 6.84 0.90 -29.33
CA PHE A 21 8.26 1.23 -29.21
C PHE A 21 8.49 2.64 -28.68
N THR A 22 9.34 2.73 -27.66
CA THR A 22 9.85 4.01 -27.11
C THR A 22 11.37 4.02 -27.21
N LEU A 23 11.95 5.08 -27.81
CA LEU A 23 13.39 5.33 -27.81
C LEU A 23 13.77 6.18 -26.61
N ILE A 24 14.73 5.73 -25.85
CA ILE A 24 15.28 6.45 -24.70
C ILE A 24 16.72 6.88 -25.04
N PHE A 25 16.99 8.19 -25.02
CA PHE A 25 18.31 8.77 -25.19
C PHE A 25 18.87 9.17 -23.84
N ASN A 26 19.89 8.47 -23.35
CA ASN A 26 20.54 8.76 -22.08
C ASN A 26 21.60 9.88 -22.17
N ASP A 27 21.99 10.30 -23.38
CA ASP A 27 22.96 11.37 -23.62
C ASP A 27 22.62 12.23 -24.82
N THR A 28 22.94 13.53 -24.75
CA THR A 28 22.92 14.41 -25.92
C THR A 28 24.04 14.01 -26.90
N PRO A 29 23.75 13.75 -28.19
CA PRO A 29 24.75 13.23 -29.10
C PRO A 29 25.81 14.27 -29.44
N ASN A 30 27.07 13.92 -29.23
CA ASN A 30 28.16 14.50 -29.99
C ASN A 30 28.16 13.82 -31.37
N LEU A 31 28.19 14.58 -32.45
CA LEU A 31 27.96 14.13 -33.84
C LEU A 31 28.94 13.09 -34.39
N SER A 32 29.81 12.48 -33.59
CA SER A 32 30.83 11.52 -34.01
C SER A 32 30.79 10.15 -33.32
N SER A 33 29.80 9.88 -32.47
CA SER A 33 29.69 8.58 -31.80
C SER A 33 28.63 7.69 -32.42
N THR A 34 28.95 6.43 -32.61
CA THR A 34 28.03 5.37 -33.04
C THR A 34 26.89 5.23 -32.04
N PHE A 35 25.68 5.58 -32.46
CA PHE A 35 24.50 5.55 -31.59
C PHE A 35 24.15 4.09 -31.23
N ALA A 36 24.29 3.72 -29.96
CA ALA A 36 23.72 2.49 -29.44
C ALA A 36 22.26 2.76 -29.04
N PHE A 37 21.34 2.37 -29.88
CA PHE A 37 19.93 2.38 -29.56
C PHE A 37 19.59 1.21 -28.65
N LYS A 38 19.17 1.46 -27.40
CA LYS A 38 18.58 0.43 -26.58
C LYS A 38 17.09 0.37 -26.90
N LEU A 39 16.71 -0.57 -27.77
CA LEU A 39 15.29 -0.90 -27.97
C LEU A 39 14.76 -1.52 -26.66
N VAL A 40 13.96 -0.77 -25.93
CA VAL A 40 13.22 -1.32 -24.80
C VAL A 40 12.02 -2.06 -25.36
N LYS A 41 12.12 -3.39 -25.39
CA LYS A 41 11.01 -4.25 -25.76
C LYS A 41 9.98 -4.20 -24.63
N MET A 42 8.91 -3.43 -24.80
CA MET A 42 7.85 -3.24 -23.81
C MET A 42 6.86 -4.42 -23.74
N ASN A 43 7.05 -5.45 -24.57
CA ASN A 43 6.15 -6.59 -24.63
C ASN A 43 6.52 -7.64 -23.59
N LEU A 44 5.51 -8.18 -22.91
CA LEU A 44 5.66 -9.35 -22.06
C LEU A 44 6.11 -10.54 -22.91
N ASN A 45 7.13 -11.27 -22.46
CA ASN A 45 7.55 -12.50 -23.08
C ASN A 45 6.67 -13.66 -22.60
N LEU A 46 5.56 -13.88 -23.25
CA LEU A 46 4.55 -14.85 -22.87
C LEU A 46 4.69 -16.14 -23.63
N THR A 47 4.67 -17.28 -22.94
CA THR A 47 4.58 -18.63 -23.53
C THR A 47 3.12 -19.11 -23.63
N ARG A 48 2.23 -18.53 -22.83
CA ARG A 48 0.78 -18.74 -22.79
C ARG A 48 0.07 -17.41 -22.48
N PRO A 49 -1.24 -17.30 -22.68
CA PRO A 49 -1.95 -16.07 -22.33
C PRO A 49 -1.83 -15.74 -20.84
N ILE A 50 -1.91 -14.43 -20.51
CA ILE A 50 -2.03 -13.94 -19.14
C ILE A 50 -3.31 -13.09 -19.04
N CYS A 51 -4.06 -13.27 -17.96
CA CYS A 51 -5.23 -12.49 -17.62
C CYS A 51 -4.90 -11.55 -16.46
N PHE A 52 -4.83 -10.26 -16.74
CA PHE A 52 -4.88 -9.23 -15.71
C PHE A 52 -6.34 -9.06 -15.30
N PHE A 53 -6.62 -9.04 -14.02
CA PHE A 53 -7.98 -8.84 -13.54
C PHE A 53 -8.01 -8.10 -12.22
N ASP A 54 -9.16 -7.48 -11.97
CA ASP A 54 -9.46 -6.72 -10.76
C ASP A 54 -10.92 -6.93 -10.39
N LEU A 55 -11.24 -6.86 -9.10
CA LEU A 55 -12.56 -7.13 -8.54
C LEU A 55 -13.04 -5.94 -7.70
N GLU A 56 -14.29 -5.50 -7.95
CA GLU A 56 -15.03 -4.73 -6.98
C GLU A 56 -15.97 -5.65 -6.20
N THR A 57 -16.12 -5.39 -4.90
CA THR A 57 -16.73 -6.36 -3.97
C THR A 57 -17.60 -5.70 -2.92
N THR A 58 -18.47 -6.47 -2.24
CA THR A 58 -19.25 -5.98 -1.10
C THR A 58 -18.42 -5.73 0.15
N GLY A 59 -17.13 -6.14 0.16
CA GLY A 59 -16.20 -5.96 1.27
C GLY A 59 -14.94 -6.79 1.09
N ILE A 60 -14.12 -6.87 2.15
CA ILE A 60 -12.77 -7.48 2.10
C ILE A 60 -12.69 -8.89 2.71
N ASN A 61 -13.80 -9.45 3.15
CA ASN A 61 -13.84 -10.80 3.76
C ASN A 61 -14.08 -11.86 2.67
N VAL A 62 -13.02 -12.54 2.27
CA VAL A 62 -13.05 -13.58 1.22
C VAL A 62 -14.13 -14.64 1.44
N ALA A 63 -14.41 -15.01 2.70
CA ALA A 63 -15.38 -16.06 3.02
C ALA A 63 -16.85 -15.61 2.95
N HIS A 64 -17.13 -14.31 3.03
CA HIS A 64 -18.51 -13.80 3.14
C HIS A 64 -18.87 -12.77 2.08
N ASP A 65 -17.91 -11.98 1.62
CA ASP A 65 -18.16 -10.96 0.63
C ASP A 65 -18.31 -11.55 -0.78
N ARG A 66 -18.87 -10.75 -1.67
CA ARG A 66 -19.29 -11.16 -3.01
C ARG A 66 -18.74 -10.17 -4.03
N ILE A 67 -18.51 -10.63 -5.24
CA ILE A 67 -18.12 -9.82 -6.39
C ILE A 67 -19.32 -9.00 -6.86
N VAL A 68 -19.12 -7.70 -7.10
CA VAL A 68 -20.09 -6.78 -7.73
C VAL A 68 -19.66 -6.35 -9.13
N GLU A 69 -18.35 -6.36 -9.41
CA GLU A 69 -17.79 -6.19 -10.75
C GLU A 69 -16.53 -7.04 -10.89
N ILE A 70 -16.31 -7.59 -12.07
CA ILE A 70 -15.06 -8.23 -12.47
C ILE A 70 -14.63 -7.72 -13.83
N SER A 71 -13.38 -7.22 -13.93
CA SER A 71 -12.77 -6.82 -15.19
C SER A 71 -11.57 -7.70 -15.50
N VAL A 72 -11.46 -8.17 -16.75
CA VAL A 72 -10.38 -9.04 -17.22
C VAL A 72 -9.80 -8.49 -18.51
N LEU A 73 -8.48 -8.27 -18.53
CA LEU A 73 -7.68 -8.04 -19.72
C LEU A 73 -6.86 -9.28 -20.03
N LYS A 74 -7.21 -10.01 -21.08
CA LYS A 74 -6.46 -11.17 -21.56
C LYS A 74 -5.46 -10.75 -22.62
N VAL A 75 -4.18 -11.00 -22.38
CA VAL A 75 -3.07 -10.71 -23.29
C VAL A 75 -2.50 -12.02 -23.83
N PHE A 76 -2.42 -12.18 -25.13
CA PHE A 76 -1.93 -13.36 -25.81
C PHE A 76 -0.43 -13.25 -26.13
N PRO A 77 0.29 -14.39 -26.35
CA PRO A 77 1.70 -14.38 -26.74
C PRO A 77 2.02 -13.58 -28.01
N ASN A 78 1.06 -13.44 -28.91
CA ASN A 78 1.18 -12.66 -30.15
C ASN A 78 0.92 -11.16 -29.96
N GLY A 79 0.65 -10.71 -28.72
CA GLY A 79 0.35 -9.32 -28.38
C GLY A 79 -1.12 -8.92 -28.59
N LYS A 80 -2.00 -9.84 -29.04
CA LYS A 80 -3.45 -9.57 -29.08
C LYS A 80 -3.98 -9.37 -27.65
N GLU A 81 -4.92 -8.42 -27.49
CA GLU A 81 -5.59 -8.13 -26.24
C GLU A 81 -7.10 -8.32 -26.37
N GLU A 82 -7.74 -8.88 -25.35
CA GLU A 82 -9.18 -8.98 -25.21
C GLU A 82 -9.59 -8.44 -23.84
N LYS A 83 -10.61 -7.56 -23.82
CA LYS A 83 -11.13 -6.92 -22.59
C LYS A 83 -12.55 -7.36 -22.35
N HIS A 84 -12.83 -7.76 -21.11
CA HIS A 84 -14.14 -8.18 -20.66
C HIS A 84 -14.42 -7.56 -19.29
N THR A 85 -15.62 -7.03 -19.11
CA THR A 85 -16.07 -6.50 -17.82
C THR A 85 -17.53 -6.90 -17.61
N TRP A 86 -17.83 -7.39 -16.43
CA TRP A 86 -19.18 -7.78 -16.00
C TRP A 86 -19.53 -7.08 -14.70
N LEU A 87 -20.69 -6.42 -14.67
CA LEU A 87 -21.38 -6.11 -13.43
C LEU A 87 -22.09 -7.37 -12.96
N VAL A 88 -22.02 -7.64 -11.67
CA VAL A 88 -22.48 -8.89 -11.06
C VAL A 88 -23.47 -8.58 -9.94
N ASN A 89 -24.63 -9.22 -9.95
CA ASN A 89 -25.54 -9.17 -8.82
C ASN A 89 -24.96 -10.01 -7.66
N PRO A 90 -24.54 -9.38 -6.55
CA PRO A 90 -23.91 -10.09 -5.44
C PRO A 90 -24.91 -10.93 -4.62
N THR A 91 -26.21 -10.78 -4.83
CA THR A 91 -27.32 -11.42 -4.09
C THR A 91 -27.39 -11.06 -2.59
N ILE A 92 -26.56 -10.13 -2.16
CA ILE A 92 -26.54 -9.55 -0.80
C ILE A 92 -26.41 -8.01 -0.93
N PRO A 93 -26.85 -7.23 0.07
CA PRO A 93 -26.72 -5.78 0.02
C PRO A 93 -25.27 -5.32 -0.08
N ILE A 94 -25.04 -4.26 -0.85
CA ILE A 94 -23.73 -3.59 -0.96
C ILE A 94 -23.62 -2.56 0.16
N PRO A 95 -22.63 -2.67 1.07
CA PRO A 95 -22.45 -1.68 2.14
C PRO A 95 -22.14 -0.27 1.59
N ALA A 96 -22.66 0.75 2.25
CA ALA A 96 -22.43 2.15 1.83
C ALA A 96 -20.94 2.53 1.80
N GLU A 97 -20.13 1.92 2.67
CA GLU A 97 -18.69 2.14 2.72
C GLU A 97 -17.98 1.63 1.45
N THR A 98 -18.38 0.49 0.90
CA THR A 98 -17.82 -0.07 -0.34
C THR A 98 -18.35 0.69 -1.55
N THR A 99 -19.64 1.04 -1.58
CA THR A 99 -20.21 1.95 -2.58
C THR A 99 -19.46 3.28 -2.65
N ALA A 100 -19.02 3.83 -1.51
CA ALA A 100 -18.23 5.06 -1.48
C ALA A 100 -16.84 4.90 -2.14
N VAL A 101 -16.31 3.68 -2.25
CA VAL A 101 -15.03 3.37 -2.88
C VAL A 101 -15.17 3.17 -4.38
N HIS A 102 -16.05 2.25 -4.83
CA HIS A 102 -16.15 1.84 -6.22
C HIS A 102 -17.35 2.47 -6.98
N GLY A 103 -18.27 3.14 -6.26
CA GLY A 103 -19.40 3.84 -6.85
C GLY A 103 -20.61 2.98 -7.23
N ILE A 104 -20.50 1.64 -7.17
CA ILE A 104 -21.58 0.72 -7.57
C ILE A 104 -22.57 0.57 -6.41
N LYS A 105 -23.86 0.65 -6.74
CA LYS A 105 -24.97 0.52 -5.79
C LYS A 105 -25.80 -0.71 -6.08
N ASP A 106 -26.65 -1.12 -5.13
CA ASP A 106 -27.59 -2.22 -5.30
C ASP A 106 -28.46 -2.07 -6.56
N GLU A 107 -28.89 -0.84 -6.86
CA GLU A 107 -29.71 -0.52 -8.04
C GLU A 107 -28.98 -0.76 -9.38
N ASP A 108 -27.66 -0.62 -9.42
CA ASP A 108 -26.85 -0.77 -10.64
C ASP A 108 -26.67 -2.25 -11.02
N VAL A 109 -26.79 -3.15 -10.04
CA VAL A 109 -26.56 -4.59 -10.20
C VAL A 109 -27.80 -5.45 -10.00
N ALA A 110 -28.93 -4.87 -9.65
CA ALA A 110 -30.17 -5.61 -9.35
C ALA A 110 -30.66 -6.47 -10.53
N ASP A 111 -30.48 -5.98 -11.77
CA ASP A 111 -30.87 -6.66 -13.02
C ASP A 111 -29.72 -7.40 -13.70
N LYS A 112 -28.54 -7.44 -13.09
CA LYS A 112 -27.35 -8.10 -13.63
C LYS A 112 -27.34 -9.59 -13.29
N PRO A 113 -26.64 -10.40 -14.09
CA PRO A 113 -26.47 -11.82 -13.78
C PRO A 113 -25.71 -11.99 -12.45
N THR A 114 -26.03 -13.05 -11.75
CA THR A 114 -25.26 -13.48 -10.56
C THR A 114 -23.91 -14.05 -10.97
N PHE A 115 -22.96 -14.13 -10.03
CA PHE A 115 -21.67 -14.75 -10.33
C PHE A 115 -21.84 -16.21 -10.77
N LYS A 116 -22.81 -16.94 -10.20
CA LYS A 116 -23.10 -18.32 -10.59
C LYS A 116 -23.48 -18.49 -12.07
N GLU A 117 -24.20 -17.53 -12.61
CA GLU A 117 -24.58 -17.50 -14.03
C GLU A 117 -23.41 -17.17 -14.96
N LEU A 118 -22.44 -16.38 -14.48
CA LEU A 118 -21.25 -15.96 -15.24
C LEU A 118 -20.05 -16.90 -15.06
N ALA A 119 -20.02 -17.73 -14.02
CA ALA A 119 -18.85 -18.48 -13.60
C ALA A 119 -18.23 -19.35 -14.69
N ILE A 120 -19.06 -20.02 -15.50
CA ILE A 120 -18.59 -20.88 -16.60
C ILE A 120 -17.94 -20.02 -17.71
N GLU A 121 -18.54 -18.88 -18.06
CA GLU A 121 -18.00 -17.95 -19.08
C GLU A 121 -16.65 -17.39 -18.60
N ILE A 122 -16.59 -16.86 -17.38
CA ILE A 122 -15.38 -16.32 -16.78
C ILE A 122 -14.29 -17.39 -16.71
N ASN A 123 -14.64 -18.60 -16.21
CA ASN A 123 -13.69 -19.70 -16.14
C ASN A 123 -13.14 -20.09 -17.52
N ASN A 124 -13.99 -20.17 -18.55
CA ASN A 124 -13.55 -20.46 -19.93
C ASN A 124 -12.61 -19.40 -20.49
N LEU A 125 -12.81 -18.12 -20.10
CA LEU A 125 -11.90 -17.04 -20.50
C LEU A 125 -10.51 -17.21 -19.87
N ILE A 126 -10.43 -17.58 -18.59
CA ILE A 126 -9.18 -17.55 -17.81
C ILE A 126 -8.48 -18.91 -17.67
N LYS A 127 -9.15 -20.05 -17.92
CA LYS A 127 -8.68 -21.41 -17.57
C LYS A 127 -7.31 -21.79 -18.11
N ASP A 128 -6.94 -21.31 -19.30
CA ASP A 128 -5.67 -21.64 -19.98
C ASP A 128 -4.65 -20.50 -19.91
N SER A 129 -4.82 -19.60 -18.93
CA SER A 129 -4.01 -18.40 -18.79
C SER A 129 -3.32 -18.38 -17.42
N ASP A 130 -2.17 -17.71 -17.35
CA ASP A 130 -1.62 -17.21 -16.09
C ASP A 130 -2.47 -16.03 -15.60
N LEU A 131 -2.39 -15.70 -14.32
CA LEU A 131 -3.16 -14.61 -13.72
C LEU A 131 -2.23 -13.48 -13.27
N ALA A 132 -2.71 -12.25 -13.36
CA ALA A 132 -2.02 -11.09 -12.83
C ALA A 132 -3.01 -10.07 -12.25
N GLY A 133 -2.54 -9.25 -11.31
CA GLY A 133 -3.30 -8.15 -10.74
C GLY A 133 -2.48 -7.34 -9.75
N TYR A 134 -3.11 -6.40 -9.09
CA TYR A 134 -2.46 -5.56 -8.08
C TYR A 134 -2.95 -5.96 -6.68
N ASN A 135 -2.09 -6.50 -5.82
CA ASN A 135 -2.43 -7.15 -4.55
C ASN A 135 -3.30 -8.42 -4.71
N SER A 136 -3.37 -8.95 -5.93
CA SER A 136 -4.30 -10.01 -6.31
C SER A 136 -4.03 -11.35 -5.63
N ASN A 137 -2.78 -11.65 -5.28
CA ASN A 137 -2.43 -12.88 -4.56
C ASN A 137 -3.05 -12.92 -3.15
N ARG A 138 -3.31 -11.76 -2.57
CA ARG A 138 -3.84 -11.67 -1.21
C ARG A 138 -5.36 -11.55 -1.17
N PHE A 139 -5.99 -11.00 -2.21
CA PHE A 139 -7.42 -10.69 -2.20
C PHE A 139 -8.16 -11.25 -3.42
N ASP A 140 -7.88 -10.78 -4.63
CA ASP A 140 -8.69 -11.06 -5.82
C ASP A 140 -8.69 -12.55 -6.19
N ILE A 141 -7.52 -13.20 -6.21
CA ILE A 141 -7.42 -14.63 -6.52
C ILE A 141 -8.16 -15.49 -5.47
N PRO A 142 -7.96 -15.30 -4.16
CA PRO A 142 -8.72 -15.98 -3.14
C PRO A 142 -10.24 -15.79 -3.26
N LEU A 143 -10.71 -14.55 -3.50
CA LEU A 143 -12.14 -14.28 -3.60
C LEU A 143 -12.74 -14.87 -4.88
N LEU A 144 -12.03 -14.76 -6.02
CA LEU A 144 -12.45 -15.39 -7.27
C LEU A 144 -12.56 -16.91 -7.11
N ALA A 145 -11.58 -17.54 -6.45
CA ALA A 145 -11.61 -18.97 -6.16
C ALA A 145 -12.83 -19.36 -5.32
N GLU A 146 -13.14 -18.57 -4.28
CA GLU A 146 -14.30 -18.78 -3.41
C GLU A 146 -15.62 -18.66 -4.19
N GLU A 147 -15.76 -17.64 -5.04
CA GLU A 147 -16.93 -17.44 -5.89
C GLU A 147 -17.10 -18.54 -6.95
N MET A 148 -16.01 -19.03 -7.54
CA MET A 148 -16.03 -20.16 -8.47
C MET A 148 -16.54 -21.43 -7.77
N LEU A 149 -16.02 -21.73 -6.58
CA LEU A 149 -16.44 -22.90 -5.79
C LEU A 149 -17.89 -22.81 -5.35
N ARG A 150 -18.38 -21.61 -4.95
CA ARG A 150 -19.80 -21.37 -4.66
C ARG A 150 -20.70 -21.59 -5.87
N ALA A 151 -20.16 -21.36 -7.07
CA ALA A 151 -20.85 -21.59 -8.34
C ALA A 151 -20.74 -23.04 -8.84
N ASP A 152 -20.18 -23.96 -8.05
CA ASP A 152 -19.88 -25.35 -8.42
C ASP A 152 -18.91 -25.48 -9.61
N VAL A 153 -18.05 -24.48 -9.83
CA VAL A 153 -17.00 -24.45 -10.87
C VAL A 153 -15.65 -24.74 -10.22
N ASP A 154 -14.97 -25.77 -10.71
CA ASP A 154 -13.62 -26.10 -10.22
C ASP A 154 -12.61 -25.02 -10.63
N PHE A 155 -11.87 -24.53 -9.65
CA PHE A 155 -10.84 -23.52 -9.83
C PHE A 155 -9.60 -23.86 -9.01
N ASP A 156 -8.48 -24.02 -9.70
CA ASP A 156 -7.19 -24.26 -9.04
C ASP A 156 -6.05 -23.46 -9.67
N MET A 157 -4.95 -23.34 -8.94
CA MET A 157 -3.74 -22.65 -9.36
C MET A 157 -2.59 -23.61 -9.75
N LYS A 158 -2.82 -24.95 -9.78
CA LYS A 158 -1.75 -25.93 -9.94
C LYS A 158 -0.93 -25.77 -11.21
N ASN A 159 -1.57 -25.41 -12.32
CA ASN A 159 -0.95 -25.33 -13.63
C ASN A 159 -0.87 -23.90 -14.18
N ARG A 160 -0.93 -22.90 -13.32
CA ARG A 160 -0.85 -21.48 -13.72
C ARG A 160 -0.02 -20.68 -12.73
N HIS A 161 0.62 -19.63 -13.22
CA HIS A 161 1.36 -18.70 -12.40
C HIS A 161 0.47 -17.51 -12.03
N ALA A 162 0.79 -16.89 -10.88
CA ALA A 162 0.20 -15.65 -10.45
C ALA A 162 1.26 -14.56 -10.34
N VAL A 163 1.04 -13.44 -11.01
CA VAL A 163 1.94 -12.28 -10.98
C VAL A 163 1.26 -11.15 -10.23
N ASP A 164 1.74 -10.85 -9.03
CA ASP A 164 1.26 -9.72 -8.23
C ASP A 164 2.14 -8.50 -8.45
N VAL A 165 1.61 -7.53 -9.18
CA VAL A 165 2.34 -6.31 -9.56
C VAL A 165 2.67 -5.45 -8.34
N GLN A 166 1.82 -5.41 -7.31
CA GLN A 166 2.13 -4.72 -6.06
C GLN A 166 3.33 -5.36 -5.36
N THR A 167 3.39 -6.69 -5.34
CA THR A 167 4.54 -7.41 -4.75
C THR A 167 5.84 -7.11 -5.48
N ILE A 168 5.80 -7.03 -6.82
CA ILE A 168 6.96 -6.62 -7.62
C ILE A 168 7.35 -5.19 -7.26
N PHE A 169 6.40 -4.26 -7.27
CA PHE A 169 6.63 -2.86 -6.90
C PHE A 169 7.28 -2.75 -5.51
N HIS A 170 6.74 -3.43 -4.50
CA HIS A 170 7.27 -3.37 -3.14
C HIS A 170 8.67 -4.02 -2.97
N LYS A 171 9.02 -4.98 -3.83
CA LYS A 171 10.36 -5.61 -3.83
C LYS A 171 11.40 -4.78 -4.58
N MET A 172 11.00 -4.12 -5.66
CA MET A 172 11.90 -3.35 -6.50
C MET A 172 12.09 -1.91 -5.99
N GLU A 173 11.02 -1.30 -5.48
CA GLU A 173 11.03 0.06 -4.92
C GLU A 173 11.18 -0.02 -3.38
N GLN A 174 12.42 0.00 -2.93
CA GLN A 174 12.75 -0.09 -1.51
C GLN A 174 12.29 1.18 -0.76
N ARG A 175 11.70 0.97 0.42
CA ARG A 175 11.30 2.06 1.33
C ARG A 175 12.40 2.34 2.36
N THR A 176 13.61 2.57 1.88
CA THR A 176 14.79 2.93 2.67
C THR A 176 15.11 4.42 2.52
N LEU A 177 15.91 4.97 3.42
CA LEU A 177 16.37 6.36 3.32
C LEU A 177 17.17 6.58 2.03
N THR A 178 18.03 5.62 1.65
CA THR A 178 18.78 5.65 0.39
C THR A 178 17.86 5.76 -0.83
N ALA A 179 16.80 4.94 -0.87
CA ALA A 179 15.82 5.00 -1.95
C ALA A 179 15.03 6.31 -1.94
N ALA A 180 14.67 6.83 -0.76
CA ALA A 180 14.00 8.12 -0.62
C ALA A 180 14.89 9.27 -1.10
N LEU A 181 16.16 9.32 -0.67
CA LEU A 181 17.11 10.33 -1.10
C LEU A 181 17.29 10.32 -2.63
N LYS A 182 17.40 9.12 -3.23
CA LYS A 182 17.48 8.99 -4.68
C LYS A 182 16.23 9.48 -5.38
N PHE A 183 15.06 9.12 -4.87
CA PHE A 183 13.76 9.44 -5.48
C PHE A 183 13.41 10.93 -5.39
N TYR A 184 13.65 11.55 -4.22
CA TYR A 184 13.28 12.96 -3.99
C TYR A 184 14.36 13.95 -4.39
N CYS A 185 15.64 13.59 -4.23
CA CYS A 185 16.76 14.51 -4.38
C CYS A 185 17.69 14.16 -5.55
N ASP A 186 17.49 13.00 -6.21
CA ASP A 186 18.40 12.40 -7.22
C ASP A 186 19.85 12.26 -6.73
N GLN A 187 20.04 12.03 -5.43
CA GLN A 187 21.33 11.86 -4.77
C GLN A 187 21.54 10.41 -4.30
N ASN A 188 22.80 10.01 -4.19
CA ASN A 188 23.18 8.75 -3.57
C ASN A 188 23.57 8.99 -2.11
N LEU A 189 23.33 8.00 -1.25
CA LEU A 189 23.78 8.00 0.14
C LEU A 189 25.07 7.20 0.24
N ASP A 190 26.23 7.87 0.15
CA ASP A 190 27.53 7.20 0.02
C ASP A 190 27.98 6.54 1.34
N ASP A 191 27.64 7.12 2.50
CA ASP A 191 27.98 6.61 3.84
C ASP A 191 26.71 6.16 4.61
N ALA A 192 25.88 5.33 3.97
CA ALA A 192 24.71 4.75 4.62
C ALA A 192 25.06 4.06 5.94
N HIS A 193 24.23 4.30 6.99
CA HIS A 193 24.44 3.85 8.38
C HIS A 193 25.43 4.70 9.20
N SER A 194 25.94 5.80 8.66
CA SER A 194 26.50 6.88 9.47
C SER A 194 25.36 7.76 9.99
N ALA A 195 25.27 7.95 11.32
CA ALA A 195 24.21 8.77 11.91
C ALA A 195 24.17 10.21 11.36
N GLU A 196 25.33 10.78 11.07
CA GLU A 196 25.46 12.13 10.49
C GLU A 196 24.93 12.15 9.04
N ALA A 197 25.36 11.23 8.18
CA ALA A 197 24.92 11.15 6.79
C ALA A 197 23.42 10.86 6.70
N ASP A 198 22.91 9.92 7.50
CA ASP A 198 21.49 9.58 7.56
C ASP A 198 20.63 10.77 8.07
N THR A 199 21.13 11.54 9.03
CA THR A 199 20.44 12.74 9.54
C THR A 199 20.35 13.82 8.46
N ILE A 200 21.45 14.10 7.76
CA ILE A 200 21.49 15.08 6.64
C ILE A 200 20.56 14.61 5.52
N ALA A 201 20.64 13.35 5.11
CA ALA A 201 19.77 12.77 4.08
C ALA A 201 18.28 12.88 4.46
N THR A 202 17.94 12.62 5.72
CA THR A 202 16.56 12.76 6.21
C THR A 202 16.05 14.20 6.10
N TYR A 203 16.89 15.17 6.43
CA TYR A 203 16.56 16.59 6.29
C TYR A 203 16.36 17.01 4.82
N GLU A 204 17.25 16.58 3.92
CA GLU A 204 17.13 16.87 2.49
C GLU A 204 15.86 16.24 1.88
N VAL A 205 15.55 15.01 2.27
CA VAL A 205 14.32 14.32 1.85
C VAL A 205 13.08 15.08 2.32
N LEU A 206 13.04 15.56 3.57
CA LEU A 206 11.88 16.33 4.07
C LEU A 206 11.69 17.64 3.29
N LYS A 207 12.76 18.37 3.00
CA LYS A 207 12.68 19.60 2.17
C LYS A 207 12.10 19.29 0.80
N ALA A 208 12.62 18.27 0.13
CA ALA A 208 12.15 17.87 -1.19
C ALA A 208 10.70 17.34 -1.17
N GLN A 209 10.25 16.73 -0.08
CA GLN A 209 8.84 16.37 0.10
C GLN A 209 7.94 17.60 0.22
N LEU A 210 8.35 18.62 0.98
CA LEU A 210 7.62 19.89 1.09
C LEU A 210 7.55 20.64 -0.24
N ASP A 211 8.62 20.62 -1.04
CA ASP A 211 8.64 21.23 -2.37
C ASP A 211 7.75 20.47 -3.38
N ARG A 212 7.56 19.16 -3.19
CA ARG A 212 6.85 18.30 -4.13
C ARG A 212 5.35 18.20 -3.86
N TYR A 213 4.95 18.22 -2.60
CA TYR A 213 3.57 17.96 -2.17
C TYR A 213 2.93 19.25 -1.67
N GLU A 214 2.08 19.85 -2.48
CA GLU A 214 1.35 21.09 -2.16
C GLU A 214 0.42 20.94 -0.94
N ASP A 215 -0.13 19.73 -0.74
CA ASP A 215 -1.01 19.40 0.39
C ASP A 215 -0.26 19.19 1.72
N LEU A 216 1.08 19.17 1.70
CA LEU A 216 1.90 19.00 2.89
C LEU A 216 2.22 20.34 3.53
N GLU A 217 1.49 20.73 4.55
CA GLU A 217 1.69 21.99 5.24
C GLU A 217 3.07 22.10 5.90
N ASN A 218 3.81 23.14 5.56
CA ASN A 218 5.15 23.42 6.11
C ASN A 218 5.07 24.03 7.53
N ASN A 219 4.53 23.27 8.49
CA ASN A 219 4.60 23.59 9.90
C ASN A 219 4.73 22.31 10.75
N MET A 220 5.46 22.40 11.86
CA MET A 220 5.81 21.24 12.67
C MET A 220 4.60 20.50 13.26
N LYS A 221 3.52 21.20 13.60
CA LYS A 221 2.30 20.58 14.13
C LYS A 221 1.62 19.71 13.08
N SER A 222 1.35 20.27 11.90
CA SER A 222 0.72 19.54 10.79
C SER A 222 1.58 18.38 10.30
N LEU A 223 2.90 18.59 10.17
CA LEU A 223 3.82 17.52 9.79
C LEU A 223 3.86 16.38 10.82
N ALA A 224 3.86 16.71 12.12
CA ALA A 224 3.82 15.72 13.18
C ALA A 224 2.49 14.94 13.18
N GLU A 225 1.37 15.62 12.98
CA GLU A 225 0.04 15.00 12.90
C GLU A 225 -0.08 14.11 11.66
N PHE A 226 0.37 14.57 10.49
CA PHE A 226 0.39 13.82 9.23
C PHE A 226 1.26 12.56 9.30
N SER A 227 2.44 12.65 9.94
CA SER A 227 3.37 11.52 10.07
C SER A 227 3.05 10.57 11.24
N ALA A 228 2.08 10.90 12.09
CA ALA A 228 1.71 10.08 13.23
C ALA A 228 1.06 8.75 12.77
N ARG A 229 1.60 7.63 13.26
CA ARG A 229 1.03 6.29 12.96
C ARG A 229 -0.16 5.94 13.84
N LYS A 230 -0.03 6.15 15.15
CA LYS A 230 -1.08 6.00 16.18
C LYS A 230 -0.77 6.97 17.30
N ARG A 231 -1.80 7.48 17.97
CA ARG A 231 -1.59 8.32 19.17
C ARG A 231 -1.27 7.41 20.35
N PHE A 232 0.00 7.33 20.71
CA PHE A 232 0.47 6.69 21.94
C PHE A 232 0.94 7.76 22.92
N ALA A 233 0.73 7.50 24.21
CA ALA A 233 1.25 8.32 25.27
C ALA A 233 2.74 8.02 25.55
N ASP A 234 3.20 6.82 25.19
CA ASP A 234 4.60 6.40 25.29
C ASP A 234 5.18 5.97 23.94
N PHE A 235 6.50 6.03 23.75
CA PHE A 235 7.16 5.71 22.48
C PHE A 235 7.13 4.22 22.13
N ALA A 236 7.00 3.34 23.13
CA ALA A 236 6.97 1.90 22.95
C ALA A 236 5.58 1.35 22.61
N GLY A 237 4.54 2.20 22.72
CA GLY A 237 3.19 1.86 22.36
C GLY A 237 2.44 0.98 23.36
N PHE A 238 2.87 0.96 24.63
CA PHE A 238 2.17 0.25 25.71
C PHE A 238 0.99 1.04 26.28
N ILE A 239 1.02 2.38 26.14
CA ILE A 239 -0.05 3.28 26.58
C ILE A 239 -0.53 4.06 25.36
N ALA A 240 -1.75 3.81 24.91
CA ALA A 240 -2.38 4.45 23.75
C ALA A 240 -3.45 5.45 24.20
N PHE A 241 -3.93 6.29 23.29
CA PHE A 241 -5.13 7.09 23.49
C PHE A 241 -6.33 6.41 22.83
N ASN A 242 -7.49 6.39 23.49
CA ASN A 242 -8.76 6.01 22.90
C ASN A 242 -9.35 7.17 22.06
N LYS A 243 -10.56 6.99 21.52
CA LYS A 243 -11.25 8.00 20.70
C LYS A 243 -11.57 9.28 21.49
N GLU A 244 -11.76 9.15 22.78
CA GLU A 244 -12.07 10.22 23.75
C GLU A 244 -10.80 10.96 24.24
N GLY A 245 -9.61 10.49 23.80
CA GLY A 245 -8.32 11.08 24.19
C GLY A 245 -7.80 10.62 25.56
N GLU A 246 -8.35 9.54 26.10
CA GLU A 246 -7.96 9.01 27.40
C GLU A 246 -6.87 7.94 27.24
N GLU A 247 -5.93 7.88 28.19
CA GLU A 247 -4.87 6.87 28.20
C GLU A 247 -5.41 5.50 28.55
N ILE A 248 -5.19 4.53 27.65
CA ILE A 248 -5.57 3.14 27.79
C ILE A 248 -4.36 2.21 27.67
N PHE A 249 -4.37 1.07 28.35
CA PHE A 249 -3.40 0.01 28.09
C PHE A 249 -3.62 -0.59 26.68
N SER A 250 -2.56 -0.74 25.91
CA SER A 250 -2.60 -1.37 24.59
C SER A 250 -2.22 -2.85 24.60
N PHE A 251 -1.88 -3.41 25.78
CA PHE A 251 -1.33 -4.76 25.94
C PHE A 251 -1.94 -5.51 27.14
N GLY A 252 -1.65 -6.81 27.18
CA GLY A 252 -1.93 -7.69 28.31
C GLY A 252 -3.42 -7.81 28.67
N LYS A 253 -3.69 -8.27 29.91
CA LYS A 253 -5.05 -8.51 30.43
C LYS A 253 -5.91 -7.24 30.56
N HIS A 254 -5.28 -6.07 30.55
CA HIS A 254 -5.95 -4.78 30.67
C HIS A 254 -6.03 -4.00 29.35
N LYS A 255 -5.74 -4.65 28.21
CA LYS A 255 -5.84 -4.02 26.90
C LYS A 255 -7.21 -3.36 26.69
N GLY A 256 -7.21 -2.08 26.27
CA GLY A 256 -8.41 -1.28 26.04
C GLY A 256 -9.01 -0.65 27.30
N LYS A 257 -8.52 -0.96 28.50
CA LYS A 257 -8.99 -0.33 29.75
C LYS A 257 -8.22 0.94 30.05
N LYS A 258 -8.88 1.93 30.65
CA LYS A 258 -8.24 3.18 31.10
C LYS A 258 -7.14 2.88 32.12
N VAL A 259 -6.00 3.52 31.93
CA VAL A 259 -4.84 3.35 32.83
C VAL A 259 -5.19 3.75 34.26
N GLU A 260 -5.87 4.88 34.42
CA GLU A 260 -6.28 5.39 35.72
C GLU A 260 -7.17 4.42 36.50
N ASP A 261 -8.14 3.80 35.82
CA ASP A 261 -9.08 2.85 36.44
C ASP A 261 -8.36 1.56 36.85
N VAL A 262 -7.46 1.07 36.03
CA VAL A 262 -6.69 -0.13 36.35
C VAL A 262 -5.77 0.12 37.55
N LEU A 263 -5.09 1.26 37.59
CA LEU A 263 -4.19 1.60 38.69
C LEU A 263 -4.94 1.85 40.01
N GLU A 264 -6.20 2.25 39.98
CA GLU A 264 -7.06 2.40 41.14
C GLU A 264 -7.55 1.06 41.69
N ASN A 265 -8.08 0.21 40.76
CA ASN A 265 -8.66 -1.08 41.15
C ASN A 265 -7.61 -2.16 41.42
N GLU A 266 -6.44 -2.07 40.78
CA GLU A 266 -5.32 -3.00 40.96
C GLU A 266 -4.01 -2.24 41.20
N PRO A 267 -3.80 -1.65 42.38
CA PRO A 267 -2.61 -0.83 42.71
C PRO A 267 -1.27 -1.59 42.53
N GLY A 268 -1.29 -2.91 42.73
CA GLY A 268 -0.13 -3.78 42.53
C GLY A 268 0.35 -3.85 41.07
N TYR A 269 -0.53 -3.57 40.08
CA TYR A 269 -0.18 -3.58 38.67
C TYR A 269 0.83 -2.47 38.33
N PHE A 270 0.73 -1.32 38.99
CA PHE A 270 1.74 -0.26 38.88
C PHE A 270 3.12 -0.76 39.33
N GLY A 271 3.21 -1.35 40.51
CA GLY A 271 4.47 -1.89 41.05
C GLY A 271 5.05 -2.97 40.15
N TRP A 272 4.20 -3.84 39.59
CA TRP A 272 4.63 -4.86 38.65
C TRP A 272 5.26 -4.25 37.40
N ILE A 273 4.64 -3.25 36.76
CA ILE A 273 5.21 -2.61 35.55
C ILE A 273 6.53 -1.89 35.90
N GLN A 274 6.60 -1.22 37.06
CA GLN A 274 7.83 -0.52 37.49
C GLN A 274 9.03 -1.47 37.66
N ASN A 275 8.80 -2.71 38.10
CA ASN A 275 9.84 -3.71 38.37
C ASN A 275 10.08 -4.65 37.17
N ALA A 276 9.14 -4.76 36.22
CA ALA A 276 9.29 -5.60 35.06
C ALA A 276 10.11 -4.89 33.95
N ASP A 277 10.47 -5.64 32.91
CA ASP A 277 11.26 -5.15 31.77
C ASP A 277 10.42 -4.30 30.80
N PHE A 278 10.02 -3.12 31.25
CA PHE A 278 9.39 -2.09 30.45
C PHE A 278 10.34 -0.92 30.20
N PRO A 279 10.25 -0.22 29.04
CA PRO A 279 11.04 0.97 28.78
C PRO A 279 10.89 2.04 29.87
N LEU A 280 11.97 2.72 30.20
CA LEU A 280 11.96 3.77 31.25
C LEU A 280 10.95 4.88 30.89
N TYR A 281 10.78 5.21 29.63
CA TYR A 281 9.81 6.23 29.23
C TYR A 281 8.36 5.79 29.49
N THR A 282 8.02 4.53 29.24
CA THR A 282 6.70 3.95 29.59
C THR A 282 6.45 4.04 31.10
N LYS A 283 7.46 3.68 31.92
CA LYS A 283 7.40 3.80 33.40
C LYS A 283 7.20 5.26 33.83
N LYS A 284 7.90 6.22 33.19
CA LYS A 284 7.75 7.66 33.43
C LYS A 284 6.32 8.13 33.09
N VAL A 285 5.76 7.77 31.94
CA VAL A 285 4.39 8.13 31.54
C VAL A 285 3.38 7.56 32.53
N LEU A 286 3.51 6.29 32.92
CA LEU A 286 2.63 5.63 33.87
C LEU A 286 2.68 6.32 35.25
N THR A 287 3.87 6.74 35.67
CA THR A 287 4.06 7.50 36.93
C THR A 287 3.37 8.86 36.86
N ALA A 288 3.50 9.57 35.72
CA ALA A 288 2.84 10.86 35.53
C ALA A 288 1.30 10.74 35.56
N ILE A 289 0.72 9.72 34.94
CA ILE A 289 -0.73 9.44 35.00
C ILE A 289 -1.18 9.19 36.44
N LYS A 290 -0.44 8.36 37.19
CA LYS A 290 -0.75 8.06 38.58
C LYS A 290 -0.69 9.32 39.48
N LEU A 291 0.35 10.16 39.31
CA LEU A 291 0.50 11.40 40.08
C LEU A 291 -0.59 12.42 39.78
N ARG A 292 -0.97 12.57 38.47
CA ARG A 292 -2.05 13.45 38.05
C ARG A 292 -3.37 13.08 38.76
N LYS A 293 -3.71 11.81 38.81
CA LYS A 293 -4.91 11.33 39.53
C LYS A 293 -4.86 11.58 41.03
N LEU A 294 -3.71 11.42 41.65
CA LEU A 294 -3.55 11.72 43.08
C LEU A 294 -3.77 13.21 43.39
N ASN A 295 -3.23 14.09 42.52
CA ASN A 295 -3.42 15.53 42.67
C ASN A 295 -4.89 15.95 42.51
N THR A 296 -5.63 15.34 41.56
CA THR A 296 -7.07 15.62 41.36
C THR A 296 -7.93 15.17 42.53
N LYS A 297 -7.46 14.23 43.37
CA LYS A 297 -8.18 13.79 44.58
C LYS A 297 -7.90 14.68 45.82
N LEU A 298 -6.88 15.55 45.79
CA LEU A 298 -6.46 16.40 46.89
C LEU A 298 -7.06 17.81 46.82
N PHE A 299 -7.69 18.16 45.68
CA PHE A 299 -8.41 19.41 45.45
C PHE A 299 -9.82 19.11 44.94
#